data_f3e053a4c0623c1b7fdd7830af3ff555
#
_entry.id   f3e053a4c0623c1b7fdd7830af3ff555
#
_cell.length_a   1.000
_cell.length_b   1.000
_cell.length_c   1.000
_cell.angle_alpha   90.00
_cell.angle_beta   90.00
_cell.angle_gamma   90.00
#
_symmetry.space_group_name_H-M   'P 1'
#
loop_
_entity.id
_entity.type
_entity.pdbx_description
1 polymer ?
#
loop_
_entity_poly.entity_id
_entity_poly.type
_entity_poly.pdbx_seq_one_letter_code
_entity_poly.pdbx_strand_id
1 'polypeptide(L)'
;LSQTSQRDVPTSALQRLATPFYPAAMEIPRRKTLPHEIPSWVDPQKEIYFISINCESRSRNQLALPNVSEQLFETVRHRQEKFLWWPYLFLLMPDHLHALLSFPPSGKPLKLVVSKWKEWTAKELGIIWQRDFFEHRLRHDESRREKADYILQNPVRKKLVARPEDWPFLYFGDGEKPRFDR
;
A
#
# COMPACT_ATOMS: atom_id res chain seq x y z
N LEU A 1 -9.78 -25.38 60.91
CA LEU A 1 -8.72 -26.11 60.20
C LEU A 1 -9.27 -26.61 58.87
N SER A 2 -9.20 -25.85 57.80
CA SER A 2 -9.40 -26.32 56.42
C SER A 2 -8.58 -25.48 55.51
N GLN A 3 -7.52 -26.07 54.99
CA GLN A 3 -6.66 -25.50 53.96
C GLN A 3 -7.36 -25.53 52.63
N THR A 4 -7.53 -24.38 52.02
CA THR A 4 -8.02 -24.27 50.65
C THR A 4 -6.82 -24.25 49.72
N SER A 5 -6.66 -25.33 48.95
CA SER A 5 -5.64 -25.50 47.91
C SER A 5 -5.90 -24.53 46.75
N GLN A 6 -4.99 -23.59 46.52
CA GLN A 6 -4.87 -22.81 45.28
C GLN A 6 -4.32 -23.73 44.20
N ARG A 7 -5.10 -23.89 43.10
CA ARG A 7 -4.62 -24.54 41.91
C ARG A 7 -3.96 -23.51 41.01
N ASP A 8 -2.68 -23.67 40.83
CA ASP A 8 -1.89 -22.93 39.83
C ASP A 8 -2.35 -23.26 38.41
N VAL A 9 -2.72 -22.22 37.67
CA VAL A 9 -3.01 -22.31 36.23
C VAL A 9 -1.66 -22.10 35.52
N PRO A 10 -1.22 -23.03 34.65
CA PRO A 10 0.06 -22.83 33.96
C PRO A 10 -0.09 -21.78 32.84
N THR A 11 0.64 -20.70 33.03
CA THR A 11 0.86 -19.66 32.00
C THR A 11 1.86 -20.18 30.96
N SER A 12 1.40 -20.85 29.92
CA SER A 12 2.24 -21.18 28.79
C SER A 12 1.43 -21.42 27.52
N ALA A 13 1.02 -20.37 26.86
CA ALA A 13 0.66 -20.41 25.45
C ALA A 13 0.85 -19.04 24.77
N LEU A 14 2.04 -18.45 24.94
CA LEU A 14 2.52 -17.47 23.96
C LEU A 14 3.06 -18.27 22.78
N GLN A 15 2.17 -18.58 21.85
CA GLN A 15 2.52 -19.17 20.56
C GLN A 15 3.53 -18.26 19.87
N ARG A 16 4.76 -18.75 19.74
CA ARG A 16 5.81 -18.18 18.91
C ARG A 16 5.29 -18.21 17.47
N LEU A 17 4.94 -17.04 16.94
CA LEU A 17 4.76 -16.87 15.51
C LEU A 17 6.11 -17.17 14.87
N ALA A 18 6.18 -18.30 14.18
CA ALA A 18 7.34 -18.72 13.42
C ALA A 18 7.68 -17.62 12.41
N THR A 19 8.85 -17.02 12.55
CA THR A 19 9.41 -16.13 11.54
C THR A 19 9.62 -16.93 10.26
N PRO A 20 9.12 -16.48 9.11
CA PRO A 20 9.39 -17.18 7.86
C PRO A 20 10.90 -17.12 7.58
N PHE A 21 11.49 -18.30 7.42
CA PHE A 21 12.88 -18.48 7.01
C PHE A 21 13.02 -18.00 5.55
N TYR A 22 13.64 -16.84 5.33
CA TYR A 22 14.08 -16.42 4.02
C TYR A 22 15.54 -16.88 3.83
N PRO A 23 15.84 -17.68 2.79
CA PRO A 23 17.22 -18.03 2.49
C PRO A 23 18.02 -16.75 2.18
N ALA A 24 19.19 -16.65 2.80
CA ALA A 24 20.13 -15.56 2.59
C ALA A 24 20.56 -15.49 1.12
N ALA A 25 20.58 -14.24 0.57
CA ALA A 25 21.25 -13.88 -0.67
C ALA A 25 20.73 -14.55 -1.96
N MET A 26 19.47 -14.27 -2.33
CA MET A 26 19.15 -14.13 -3.74
C MET A 26 19.40 -12.67 -4.12
N GLU A 27 20.43 -12.40 -4.95
CA GLU A 27 20.57 -11.10 -5.59
C GLU A 27 19.30 -10.81 -6.39
N ILE A 28 18.50 -9.88 -5.89
CA ILE A 28 17.34 -9.39 -6.64
C ILE A 28 17.88 -8.62 -7.84
N PRO A 29 17.61 -9.05 -9.09
CA PRO A 29 18.08 -8.34 -10.25
C PRO A 29 17.63 -6.86 -10.15
N ARG A 30 18.57 -5.92 -10.27
CA ARG A 30 18.24 -4.49 -10.31
C ARG A 30 17.30 -4.27 -11.49
N ARG A 31 16.04 -3.94 -11.20
CA ARG A 31 15.07 -3.58 -12.24
C ARG A 31 15.59 -2.36 -13.00
N LYS A 32 15.61 -2.46 -14.33
CA LYS A 32 15.87 -1.30 -15.19
C LYS A 32 14.86 -0.22 -14.84
N THR A 33 15.35 0.97 -14.50
CA THR A 33 14.51 2.15 -14.33
C THR A 33 13.91 2.48 -15.70
N LEU A 34 12.61 2.35 -15.84
CA LEU A 34 11.92 2.78 -17.06
C LEU A 34 11.96 4.31 -17.13
N PRO A 35 12.05 4.90 -18.33
CA PRO A 35 11.98 6.36 -18.47
C PRO A 35 10.66 6.86 -17.86
N HIS A 36 10.74 7.83 -16.97
CA HIS A 36 9.59 8.43 -16.30
C HIS A 36 8.93 9.56 -17.11
N GLU A 37 9.41 9.81 -18.31
CA GLU A 37 8.85 10.83 -19.18
C GLU A 37 7.59 10.31 -19.86
N ILE A 38 6.48 11.02 -19.63
CA ILE A 38 5.23 10.76 -20.33
C ILE A 38 5.43 11.26 -21.75
N PRO A 39 5.27 10.39 -22.79
CA PRO A 39 5.34 10.84 -24.16
C PRO A 39 4.35 11.97 -24.44
N SER A 40 4.72 12.96 -25.27
CA SER A 40 3.91 14.14 -25.54
C SER A 40 2.52 13.86 -26.13
N TRP A 41 2.30 12.66 -26.68
CA TRP A 41 1.01 12.20 -27.22
C TRP A 41 0.10 11.53 -26.19
N VAL A 42 0.55 11.36 -24.95
CA VAL A 42 -0.22 10.77 -23.85
C VAL A 42 -0.93 11.88 -23.11
N ASP A 43 -2.25 11.73 -22.96
CA ASP A 43 -3.05 12.64 -22.12
C ASP A 43 -2.88 12.27 -20.64
N PRO A 44 -2.14 13.04 -19.83
CA PRO A 44 -1.88 12.70 -18.45
C PRO A 44 -3.14 12.66 -17.58
N GLN A 45 -4.23 13.30 -18.02
CA GLN A 45 -5.50 13.30 -17.27
C GLN A 45 -6.23 11.95 -17.39
N LYS A 46 -5.97 11.21 -18.45
CA LYS A 46 -6.54 9.88 -18.68
C LYS A 46 -5.62 8.74 -18.28
N GLU A 47 -4.39 9.06 -17.93
CA GLU A 47 -3.39 8.05 -17.58
C GLU A 47 -3.53 7.62 -16.13
N ILE A 48 -3.62 6.32 -15.94
CA ILE A 48 -3.66 5.69 -14.63
C ILE A 48 -2.35 4.96 -14.39
N TYR A 49 -1.78 5.19 -13.23
CA TYR A 49 -0.54 4.58 -12.77
C TYR A 49 -0.81 3.60 -11.64
N PHE A 50 -0.32 2.39 -11.79
CA PHE A 50 -0.16 1.47 -10.68
C PHE A 50 1.15 1.80 -9.97
N ILE A 51 1.06 2.11 -8.68
CA ILE A 51 2.19 2.48 -7.84
C ILE A 51 2.31 1.48 -6.69
N SER A 52 3.53 1.06 -6.40
CA SER A 52 3.83 0.25 -5.21
C SER A 52 5.00 0.89 -4.45
N ILE A 53 4.78 1.18 -3.18
CA ILE A 53 5.76 1.80 -2.30
C ILE A 53 6.01 0.87 -1.12
N ASN A 54 7.27 0.50 -0.91
CA ASN A 54 7.66 -0.38 0.16
C ASN A 54 8.25 0.38 1.36
N CYS A 55 8.01 -0.13 2.56
CA CYS A 55 8.81 0.22 3.72
C CYS A 55 10.18 -0.47 3.66
N GLU A 56 11.19 0.11 4.32
CA GLU A 56 12.53 -0.45 4.37
C GLU A 56 12.52 -1.81 5.08
N SER A 57 11.87 -1.89 6.24
CA SER A 57 11.68 -3.16 6.95
C SER A 57 10.45 -3.90 6.44
N ARG A 58 10.66 -5.08 5.84
CA ARG A 58 9.62 -5.95 5.30
C ARG A 58 8.94 -6.86 6.33
N SER A 59 9.40 -6.83 7.57
CA SER A 59 8.88 -7.67 8.66
C SER A 59 8.08 -6.90 9.70
N ARG A 60 8.00 -5.57 9.56
CA ARG A 60 7.33 -4.70 10.52
C ARG A 60 6.05 -4.12 9.93
N ASN A 61 4.94 -4.25 10.67
CA ASN A 61 3.73 -3.52 10.32
C ASN A 61 3.91 -2.04 10.67
N GLN A 62 3.99 -1.20 9.65
CA GLN A 62 4.08 0.25 9.78
C GLN A 62 2.84 0.97 9.24
N LEU A 63 2.08 0.34 8.33
CA LEU A 63 1.02 1.01 7.58
C LEU A 63 -0.38 0.52 7.95
N ALA A 64 -0.55 -0.80 8.14
CA ALA A 64 -1.84 -1.41 8.45
C ALA A 64 -2.12 -1.33 9.97
N LEU A 65 -2.11 -0.12 10.51
CA LEU A 65 -2.46 0.24 11.88
C LEU A 65 -3.57 1.29 11.83
N PRO A 66 -4.65 1.18 12.62
CA PRO A 66 -5.81 2.05 12.51
C PRO A 66 -5.47 3.54 12.52
N ASN A 67 -4.68 3.99 13.49
CA ASN A 67 -4.27 5.39 13.64
C ASN A 67 -3.34 5.88 12.51
N VAL A 68 -2.46 5.02 11.99
CA VAL A 68 -1.54 5.37 10.90
C VAL A 68 -2.29 5.40 9.57
N SER A 69 -3.14 4.40 9.32
CA SER A 69 -3.91 4.31 8.08
C SER A 69 -4.88 5.49 7.91
N GLU A 70 -5.55 5.90 8.99
CA GLU A 70 -6.43 7.06 8.99
C GLU A 70 -5.67 8.33 8.60
N GLN A 71 -4.53 8.60 9.23
CA GLN A 71 -3.69 9.76 8.90
C GLN A 71 -3.13 9.68 7.47
N LEU A 72 -2.72 8.49 7.01
CA LEU A 72 -2.31 8.32 5.61
C LEU A 72 -3.44 8.67 4.64
N PHE A 73 -4.66 8.19 4.87
CA PHE A 73 -5.80 8.50 4.02
C PHE A 73 -6.20 9.98 4.06
N GLU A 74 -6.06 10.65 5.21
CA GLU A 74 -6.19 12.11 5.28
C GLU A 74 -5.21 12.82 4.34
N THR A 75 -3.95 12.37 4.33
CA THR A 75 -2.97 12.97 3.40
C THR A 75 -3.29 12.70 1.94
N VAL A 76 -3.94 11.56 1.65
CA VAL A 76 -4.38 11.22 0.28
C VAL A 76 -5.50 12.18 -0.15
N ARG A 77 -6.51 12.40 0.70
CA ARG A 77 -7.61 13.37 0.46
C ARG A 77 -7.09 14.79 0.28
N HIS A 78 -6.24 15.23 1.20
CA HIS A 78 -5.65 16.57 1.13
C HIS A 78 -4.92 16.82 -0.21
N ARG A 79 -4.20 15.83 -0.72
CA ARG A 79 -3.51 15.97 -2.02
C ARG A 79 -4.46 15.94 -3.21
N GLN A 80 -5.55 15.22 -3.11
CA GLN A 80 -6.64 15.26 -4.09
C GLN A 80 -7.27 16.66 -4.14
N GLU A 81 -7.58 17.24 -2.99
CA GLU A 81 -8.12 18.62 -2.87
C GLU A 81 -7.15 19.68 -3.43
N LYS A 82 -5.85 19.44 -3.30
CA LYS A 82 -4.80 20.29 -3.88
C LYS A 82 -4.49 19.99 -5.35
N PHE A 83 -5.25 19.12 -5.99
CA PHE A 83 -5.06 18.72 -7.40
C PHE A 83 -3.64 18.21 -7.69
N LEU A 84 -3.01 17.52 -6.73
CA LEU A 84 -1.68 16.94 -6.91
C LEU A 84 -1.74 15.54 -7.49
N TRP A 85 -2.82 14.82 -7.25
CA TRP A 85 -3.16 13.54 -7.83
C TRP A 85 -4.66 13.25 -7.76
N TRP A 86 -5.07 12.18 -8.44
CA TRP A 86 -6.44 11.65 -8.42
C TRP A 86 -6.39 10.19 -7.98
N PRO A 87 -6.75 9.85 -6.74
CA PRO A 87 -6.74 8.48 -6.26
C PRO A 87 -7.98 7.73 -6.76
N TYR A 88 -7.77 6.51 -7.28
CA TYR A 88 -8.83 5.53 -7.52
C TYR A 88 -8.87 4.49 -6.42
N LEU A 89 -7.70 4.07 -5.96
CA LEU A 89 -7.54 3.03 -4.95
C LEU A 89 -6.22 3.22 -4.22
N PHE A 90 -6.26 3.12 -2.89
CA PHE A 90 -5.09 2.87 -2.05
C PHE A 90 -5.35 1.64 -1.19
N LEU A 91 -4.43 0.69 -1.19
CA LEU A 91 -4.41 -0.45 -0.30
C LEU A 91 -3.13 -0.41 0.52
N LEU A 92 -3.28 -0.36 1.84
CA LEU A 92 -2.16 -0.44 2.76
C LEU A 92 -1.99 -1.89 3.21
N MET A 93 -0.83 -2.45 2.92
CA MET A 93 -0.35 -3.70 3.49
C MET A 93 0.52 -3.38 4.72
N PRO A 94 0.87 -4.35 5.56
CA PRO A 94 1.68 -4.06 6.76
C PRO A 94 2.98 -3.30 6.49
N ASP A 95 3.67 -3.62 5.40
CA ASP A 95 5.02 -3.14 5.08
C ASP A 95 5.15 -2.50 3.69
N HIS A 96 4.05 -2.29 2.99
CA HIS A 96 4.01 -1.64 1.68
C HIS A 96 2.60 -1.19 1.34
N LEU A 97 2.48 -0.38 0.30
CA LEU A 97 1.18 0.00 -0.25
C LEU A 97 1.12 -0.23 -1.75
N HIS A 98 -0.09 -0.38 -2.22
CA HIS A 98 -0.44 -0.34 -3.64
C HIS A 98 -1.44 0.76 -3.89
N ALA A 99 -1.28 1.49 -5.00
CA ALA A 99 -2.22 2.53 -5.37
C ALA A 99 -2.48 2.54 -6.88
N LEU A 100 -3.68 2.97 -7.25
CA LEU A 100 -4.04 3.39 -8.61
C LEU A 100 -4.29 4.89 -8.56
N LEU A 101 -3.48 5.65 -9.31
CA LEU A 101 -3.48 7.11 -9.29
C LEU A 101 -3.46 7.66 -10.71
N SER A 102 -4.14 8.79 -10.92
CA SER A 102 -3.86 9.70 -12.03
C SER A 102 -3.20 10.97 -11.50
N PHE A 103 -2.45 11.64 -12.37
CA PHE A 103 -1.79 12.90 -12.07
C PHE A 103 -2.26 13.96 -13.06
N PRO A 104 -2.70 15.13 -12.59
CA PRO A 104 -3.08 16.22 -13.46
C PRO A 104 -1.85 16.77 -14.20
N PRO A 105 -2.04 17.36 -15.38
CA PRO A 105 -0.95 17.97 -16.16
C PRO A 105 -0.50 19.29 -15.53
N SER A 106 -0.15 19.26 -14.25
CA SER A 106 0.23 20.44 -13.45
C SER A 106 1.67 20.87 -13.64
N GLY A 107 2.40 20.23 -14.53
CA GLY A 107 3.82 20.44 -14.73
C GLY A 107 4.73 19.84 -13.65
N LYS A 108 4.16 19.19 -12.61
CA LYS A 108 4.95 18.48 -11.59
C LYS A 108 5.10 17.02 -11.96
N PRO A 109 6.33 16.51 -12.13
CA PRO A 109 6.56 15.09 -12.41
C PRO A 109 5.97 14.19 -11.30
N LEU A 110 5.34 13.08 -11.67
CA LEU A 110 4.82 12.05 -10.77
C LEU A 110 5.83 11.69 -9.68
N LYS A 111 7.07 11.45 -10.08
CA LYS A 111 8.16 11.10 -9.15
C LYS A 111 8.36 12.13 -8.06
N LEU A 112 8.27 13.42 -8.39
CA LEU A 112 8.39 14.50 -7.41
C LEU A 112 7.19 14.50 -6.45
N VAL A 113 5.97 14.35 -6.97
CA VAL A 113 4.74 14.34 -6.15
C VAL A 113 4.77 13.19 -5.15
N VAL A 114 5.09 11.97 -5.60
CA VAL A 114 5.17 10.78 -4.74
C VAL A 114 6.33 10.91 -3.73
N SER A 115 7.51 11.38 -4.16
CA SER A 115 8.66 11.55 -3.27
C SER A 115 8.38 12.57 -2.17
N LYS A 116 7.72 13.68 -2.48
CA LYS A 116 7.32 14.68 -1.48
C LYS A 116 6.26 14.17 -0.51
N TRP A 117 5.38 13.28 -0.96
CA TRP A 117 4.44 12.60 -0.08
C TRP A 117 5.14 11.62 0.86
N LYS A 118 6.08 10.83 0.36
CA LYS A 118 6.91 9.92 1.17
C LYS A 118 7.73 10.69 2.22
N GLU A 119 8.37 11.78 1.81
CA GLU A 119 9.14 12.66 2.72
C GLU A 119 8.27 13.19 3.86
N TRP A 120 7.08 13.69 3.54
CA TRP A 120 6.16 14.22 4.54
C TRP A 120 5.66 13.12 5.49
N THR A 121 5.21 11.98 4.97
CA THR A 121 4.70 10.87 5.79
C THR A 121 5.80 10.20 6.62
N ALA A 122 7.03 10.17 6.12
CA ALA A 122 8.18 9.73 6.90
C ALA A 122 8.42 10.64 8.11
N LYS A 123 8.38 11.97 7.90
CA LYS A 123 8.62 12.97 8.95
C LYS A 123 7.50 12.98 9.99
N GLU A 124 6.25 13.02 9.55
CA GLU A 124 5.11 13.23 10.46
C GLU A 124 4.58 11.94 11.08
N LEU A 125 4.68 10.81 10.37
CA LEU A 125 4.15 9.53 10.83
C LEU A 125 5.24 8.52 11.22
N GLY A 126 6.51 8.88 11.09
CA GLY A 126 7.64 8.01 11.41
C GLY A 126 7.78 6.78 10.51
N ILE A 127 7.20 6.81 9.31
CA ILE A 127 7.25 5.69 8.37
C ILE A 127 8.61 5.67 7.69
N ILE A 128 9.26 4.51 7.71
CA ILE A 128 10.58 4.33 7.08
C ILE A 128 10.38 3.71 5.71
N TRP A 129 10.32 4.54 4.68
CA TRP A 129 10.15 4.13 3.29
C TRP A 129 11.48 3.69 2.66
N GLN A 130 11.43 2.68 1.77
CA GLN A 130 12.53 2.45 0.83
C GLN A 130 12.74 3.70 -0.03
N ARG A 131 13.97 3.92 -0.49
CA ARG A 131 14.34 5.08 -1.29
C ARG A 131 13.46 5.22 -2.53
N ASP A 132 13.36 4.16 -3.32
CA ASP A 132 12.65 4.13 -4.59
C ASP A 132 11.24 3.57 -4.43
N PHE A 133 10.45 3.66 -5.48
CA PHE A 133 9.14 3.04 -5.58
C PHE A 133 8.94 2.49 -6.98
N PHE A 134 8.04 1.53 -7.13
CA PHE A 134 7.65 1.00 -8.42
C PHE A 134 6.46 1.78 -8.95
N GLU A 135 6.51 2.09 -10.26
CA GLU A 135 5.39 2.67 -11.01
C GLU A 135 5.24 1.95 -12.34
N HIS A 136 4.01 1.79 -12.77
CA HIS A 136 3.65 1.27 -14.07
C HIS A 136 2.41 2.01 -14.58
N ARG A 137 2.53 2.64 -15.74
CA ARG A 137 1.40 3.23 -16.42
C ARG A 137 0.55 2.13 -17.04
N LEU A 138 -0.75 2.10 -16.75
CA LEU A 138 -1.67 1.16 -17.39
C LEU A 138 -1.77 1.50 -18.88
N ARG A 139 -1.62 0.49 -19.71
CA ARG A 139 -1.79 0.60 -21.18
C ARG A 139 -3.26 0.49 -21.55
N HIS A 140 -3.59 0.81 -22.79
CA HIS A 140 -4.98 0.73 -23.29
C HIS A 140 -5.59 -0.67 -23.22
N ASP A 141 -4.78 -1.71 -23.28
CA ASP A 141 -5.15 -3.12 -23.18
C ASP A 141 -5.21 -3.64 -21.72
N GLU A 142 -4.73 -2.84 -20.77
CA GLU A 142 -4.78 -3.18 -19.35
C GLU A 142 -6.01 -2.57 -18.69
N SER A 143 -6.91 -3.44 -18.23
CA SER A 143 -8.11 -3.01 -17.53
C SER A 143 -7.77 -2.44 -16.15
N ARG A 144 -8.27 -1.20 -15.88
CA ARG A 144 -8.22 -0.63 -14.53
C ARG A 144 -8.87 -1.56 -13.51
N ARG A 145 -9.98 -2.22 -13.89
CA ARG A 145 -10.72 -3.15 -13.04
C ARG A 145 -9.85 -4.36 -12.67
N GLU A 146 -9.24 -5.01 -13.65
CA GLU A 146 -8.36 -6.16 -13.41
C GLU A 146 -7.18 -5.80 -12.49
N LYS A 147 -6.62 -4.61 -12.66
CA LYS A 147 -5.54 -4.14 -11.80
C LYS A 147 -6.04 -3.83 -10.38
N ALA A 148 -7.23 -3.25 -10.24
CA ALA A 148 -7.85 -3.05 -8.92
C ALA A 148 -8.13 -4.39 -8.23
N ASP A 149 -8.70 -5.36 -8.94
CA ASP A 149 -8.96 -6.71 -8.42
C ASP A 149 -7.65 -7.39 -7.99
N TYR A 150 -6.60 -7.26 -8.81
CA TYR A 150 -5.26 -7.74 -8.44
C TYR A 150 -4.77 -7.12 -7.13
N ILE A 151 -4.94 -5.81 -6.94
CA ILE A 151 -4.53 -5.11 -5.71
C ILE A 151 -5.35 -5.61 -4.52
N LEU A 152 -6.67 -5.67 -4.65
CA LEU A 152 -7.59 -6.06 -3.58
C LEU A 152 -7.36 -7.49 -3.09
N GLN A 153 -6.87 -8.37 -3.96
CA GLN A 153 -6.53 -9.76 -3.59
C GLN A 153 -5.21 -9.89 -2.80
N ASN A 154 -4.41 -8.82 -2.63
CA ASN A 154 -3.13 -8.93 -1.93
C ASN A 154 -3.26 -9.39 -0.47
N PRO A 155 -4.19 -8.87 0.35
CA PRO A 155 -4.36 -9.34 1.73
C PRO A 155 -4.74 -10.81 1.82
N VAL A 156 -5.59 -11.30 0.90
CA VAL A 156 -5.99 -12.72 0.82
C VAL A 156 -4.79 -13.59 0.43
N ARG A 157 -4.04 -13.20 -0.61
CA ARG A 157 -2.81 -13.92 -1.03
C ARG A 157 -1.76 -13.98 0.08
N LYS A 158 -1.72 -12.97 0.94
CA LYS A 158 -0.85 -12.93 2.12
C LYS A 158 -1.46 -13.60 3.35
N LYS A 159 -2.65 -14.20 3.21
CA LYS A 159 -3.38 -14.90 4.29
C LYS A 159 -3.65 -14.00 5.51
N LEU A 160 -3.84 -12.70 5.29
CA LEU A 160 -4.17 -11.74 6.33
C LEU A 160 -5.67 -11.72 6.61
N VAL A 161 -6.48 -11.97 5.58
CA VAL A 161 -7.94 -12.10 5.66
C VAL A 161 -8.40 -13.24 4.73
N ALA A 162 -9.64 -13.71 4.91
CA ALA A 162 -10.23 -14.74 4.06
C ALA A 162 -10.78 -14.14 2.76
N ARG A 163 -11.32 -12.93 2.80
CA ARG A 163 -11.94 -12.24 1.68
C ARG A 163 -11.41 -10.82 1.56
N PRO A 164 -11.31 -10.25 0.36
CA PRO A 164 -10.78 -8.89 0.16
C PRO A 164 -11.56 -7.82 0.93
N GLU A 165 -12.89 -7.97 1.03
CA GLU A 165 -13.78 -7.04 1.72
C GLU A 165 -13.58 -7.00 3.23
N ASP A 166 -12.93 -8.02 3.80
CA ASP A 166 -12.60 -8.08 5.23
C ASP A 166 -11.33 -7.26 5.57
N TRP A 167 -10.64 -6.71 4.56
CA TRP A 167 -9.43 -5.91 4.78
C TRP A 167 -9.79 -4.43 5.02
N PRO A 168 -9.56 -3.87 6.22
CA PRO A 168 -10.05 -2.52 6.56
C PRO A 168 -9.16 -1.38 6.05
N PHE A 169 -7.94 -1.68 5.62
CA PHE A 169 -6.96 -0.65 5.27
C PHE A 169 -7.00 -0.31 3.78
N LEU A 170 -8.18 0.13 3.34
CA LEU A 170 -8.51 0.48 1.96
C LEU A 170 -9.08 1.90 1.90
N TYR A 171 -8.67 2.63 0.88
CA TYR A 171 -9.26 3.90 0.48
C TYR A 171 -9.65 3.83 -0.99
N PHE A 172 -10.91 4.14 -1.26
CA PHE A 172 -11.42 4.36 -2.61
C PHE A 172 -11.60 5.86 -2.81
N GLY A 173 -11.03 6.39 -3.88
CA GLY A 173 -11.30 7.77 -4.30
C GLY A 173 -12.73 7.91 -4.83
N ASP A 174 -13.14 9.14 -5.17
CA ASP A 174 -14.49 9.50 -5.63
C ASP A 174 -14.86 8.98 -7.03
N GLY A 175 -14.29 7.85 -7.42
CA GLY A 175 -14.64 7.11 -8.61
C GLY A 175 -15.02 5.70 -8.22
N GLU A 176 -16.16 5.23 -8.67
CA GLU A 176 -16.78 3.91 -8.50
C GLU A 176 -15.99 2.89 -7.65
N LYS A 177 -16.53 2.60 -6.45
CA LYS A 177 -16.11 1.40 -5.72
C LYS A 177 -16.17 0.22 -6.67
N PRO A 178 -15.11 -0.59 -6.82
CA PRO A 178 -15.25 -1.85 -7.53
C PRO A 178 -16.40 -2.63 -6.88
N ARG A 179 -17.41 -2.96 -7.68
CA ARG A 179 -18.45 -3.88 -7.21
C ARG A 179 -17.78 -5.24 -7.14
N PHE A 180 -17.67 -5.78 -5.94
CA PHE A 180 -17.36 -7.17 -5.74
C PHE A 180 -18.62 -7.94 -6.14
N ASP A 181 -18.74 -8.33 -7.42
CA ASP A 181 -19.79 -9.23 -7.86
C ASP A 181 -19.54 -10.57 -7.16
N ARG A 182 -20.56 -11.00 -6.42
CA ARG A 182 -20.59 -12.27 -5.71
C ARG A 182 -20.64 -13.43 -6.67
#